data_95293153360e2027f9e138e0bd173af4
#
_entry.id   95293153360e2027f9e138e0bd173af4
#
_cell.length_a   1.000
_cell.length_b   1.000
_cell.length_c   1.000
_cell.angle_alpha   90.00
_cell.angle_beta   90.00
_cell.angle_gamma   90.00
#
_symmetry.space_group_name_H-M   'P 1'
#
loop_
_entity.id
_entity.type
_entity.pdbx_description
1 polymer ?
#
loop_
_entity_poly.entity_id
_entity_poly.type
_entity_poly.pdbx_seq_one_letter_code
_entity_poly.pdbx_strand_id
1 'polypeptide(L)'
;LAGFLKATFPEVEDACNMQAWGMAFKYKGKEYTSFKIGVDSATVNMFDFQLISGSRDFMLQNNNKLAITDRFAKQLFGAEDPIGKEIDIYGDKVICAVVKPWDTHSNLPFDFLESNSFGKEWNASAWQTFIRLREGADIQAFRKKLDEYKTKPGQTFSVDKIVLTPITSMRYDRPNRVVTVKYEHILLFASAGGLVILCA
;
A
#
# COMPACT_ATOMS: atom_id res chain seq x y z
N LEU A 1 -3.10 13.73 1.30
CA LEU A 1 -3.44 13.61 2.73
C LEU A 1 -2.19 13.41 3.58
N ALA A 2 -1.26 12.48 3.23
CA ALA A 2 -0.07 12.19 4.04
C ALA A 2 0.74 13.44 4.41
N GLY A 3 1.14 14.25 3.42
CA GLY A 3 1.91 15.48 3.66
C GLY A 3 1.20 16.49 4.57
N PHE A 4 -0.12 16.58 4.45
CA PHE A 4 -0.91 17.43 5.34
C PHE A 4 -0.89 16.92 6.79
N LEU A 5 -1.14 15.63 7.01
CA LEU A 5 -1.14 15.04 8.35
C LEU A 5 0.21 15.24 9.04
N LYS A 6 1.30 15.00 8.31
CA LYS A 6 2.66 15.21 8.83
C LYS A 6 2.97 16.66 9.15
N ALA A 7 2.48 17.60 8.35
CA ALA A 7 2.73 19.04 8.56
C ALA A 7 1.85 19.65 9.65
N THR A 8 0.66 19.08 9.89
CA THR A 8 -0.35 19.68 10.78
C THR A 8 -0.31 19.11 12.18
N PHE A 9 0.01 17.83 12.32
CA PHE A 9 -0.08 17.13 13.61
C PHE A 9 1.30 16.69 14.09
N PRO A 10 1.78 17.27 15.20
CA PRO A 10 3.10 16.95 15.76
C PRO A 10 3.22 15.50 16.25
N GLU A 11 2.11 14.83 16.51
CA GLU A 11 2.05 13.40 16.84
C GLU A 11 2.50 12.50 15.69
N VAL A 12 2.37 12.99 14.44
CA VAL A 12 2.73 12.24 13.24
C VAL A 12 4.23 12.37 12.99
N GLU A 13 4.95 11.27 13.13
CA GLU A 13 6.39 11.19 12.85
C GLU A 13 6.63 11.13 11.34
N ASP A 14 5.90 10.23 10.65
CA ASP A 14 5.98 10.08 9.21
C ASP A 14 4.63 9.70 8.61
N ALA A 15 4.46 9.98 7.33
CA ALA A 15 3.23 9.67 6.61
C ALA A 15 3.53 9.43 5.13
N CYS A 16 2.89 8.41 4.55
CA CYS A 16 3.01 8.10 3.14
C CYS A 16 1.66 7.79 2.50
N ASN A 17 1.60 7.93 1.19
CA ASN A 17 0.49 7.47 0.38
C ASN A 17 0.94 6.27 -0.44
N MET A 18 0.13 5.24 -0.48
CA MET A 18 0.30 4.12 -1.40
C MET A 18 -0.93 3.96 -2.28
N GLN A 19 -0.71 3.54 -3.49
CA GLN A 19 -1.77 3.10 -4.38
C GLN A 19 -1.42 1.72 -4.91
N ALA A 20 -2.28 0.76 -4.61
CA ALA A 20 -2.16 -0.60 -5.12
C ALA A 20 -3.27 -0.86 -6.14
N TRP A 21 -2.90 -1.39 -7.30
CA TRP A 21 -3.88 -1.82 -8.30
C TRP A 21 -3.44 -3.08 -9.04
N GLY A 22 -4.42 -3.90 -9.39
CA GLY A 22 -4.23 -5.03 -10.27
C GLY A 22 -4.17 -4.58 -11.72
N MET A 23 -3.34 -5.23 -12.51
CA MET A 23 -3.16 -4.94 -13.93
C MET A 23 -2.94 -6.21 -14.72
N ALA A 24 -3.34 -6.19 -16.00
CA ALA A 24 -3.00 -7.21 -16.96
C ALA A 24 -2.11 -6.60 -18.04
N PHE A 25 -1.10 -7.32 -18.48
CA PHE A 25 -0.20 -6.90 -19.55
C PHE A 25 0.32 -8.11 -20.34
N LYS A 26 0.88 -7.85 -21.51
CA LYS A 26 1.48 -8.90 -22.37
C LYS A 26 2.99 -8.77 -22.37
N TYR A 27 3.67 -9.89 -22.19
CA TYR A 27 5.12 -9.98 -22.34
C TYR A 27 5.47 -11.22 -23.20
N LYS A 28 6.23 -11.02 -24.28
CA LYS A 28 6.60 -12.07 -25.25
C LYS A 28 5.38 -12.91 -25.71
N GLY A 29 4.24 -12.24 -25.99
CA GLY A 29 3.03 -12.87 -26.48
C GLY A 29 2.17 -13.58 -25.43
N LYS A 30 2.62 -13.67 -24.18
CA LYS A 30 1.88 -14.27 -23.05
C LYS A 30 1.24 -13.20 -22.19
N GLU A 31 0.03 -13.43 -21.75
CA GLU A 31 -0.70 -12.57 -20.82
C GLU A 31 -0.33 -12.88 -19.37
N TYR A 32 -0.13 -11.79 -18.57
CA TYR A 32 0.17 -11.85 -17.14
C TYR A 32 -0.76 -10.92 -16.38
N THR A 33 -1.15 -11.37 -15.19
CA THR A 33 -1.82 -10.52 -14.21
C THR A 33 -0.85 -10.25 -13.08
N SER A 34 -0.78 -9.00 -12.62
CA SER A 34 0.15 -8.56 -11.58
C SER A 34 -0.47 -7.47 -10.71
N PHE A 35 0.15 -7.21 -9.58
CA PHE A 35 -0.16 -6.09 -8.71
C PHE A 35 1.00 -5.10 -8.70
N LYS A 36 0.66 -3.83 -8.87
CA LYS A 36 1.62 -2.73 -8.82
C LYS A 36 1.30 -1.82 -7.63
N ILE A 37 2.33 -1.40 -6.90
CA ILE A 37 2.21 -0.37 -5.87
C ILE A 37 2.98 0.87 -6.31
N GLY A 38 2.27 2.00 -6.34
CA GLY A 38 2.89 3.31 -6.42
C GLY A 38 3.39 3.74 -5.05
N VAL A 39 4.65 4.13 -4.96
CA VAL A 39 5.36 4.48 -3.72
C VAL A 39 5.93 5.90 -3.78
N ASP A 40 6.06 6.53 -2.63
CA ASP A 40 6.83 7.75 -2.44
C ASP A 40 8.08 7.47 -1.56
N SER A 41 8.94 8.46 -1.39
CA SER A 41 10.14 8.31 -0.56
C SER A 41 9.83 8.00 0.91
N ALA A 42 8.72 8.50 1.43
CA ALA A 42 8.27 8.20 2.79
C ALA A 42 7.82 6.75 2.94
N THR A 43 7.22 6.18 1.89
CA THR A 43 6.80 4.78 1.87
C THR A 43 7.96 3.83 2.15
N VAL A 44 9.11 4.11 1.55
CA VAL A 44 10.31 3.26 1.71
C VAL A 44 10.91 3.36 3.11
N ASN A 45 10.76 4.52 3.76
CA ASN A 45 11.21 4.71 5.13
C ASN A 45 10.27 4.06 6.17
N MET A 46 8.99 3.94 5.83
CA MET A 46 7.96 3.39 6.73
C MET A 46 7.80 1.88 6.58
N PHE A 47 8.02 1.36 5.36
CA PHE A 47 7.86 -0.05 5.02
C PHE A 47 9.20 -0.62 4.55
N ASP A 48 9.55 -1.78 5.07
CA ASP A 48 10.81 -2.44 4.68
C ASP A 48 10.68 -3.10 3.31
N PHE A 49 11.27 -2.46 2.31
CA PHE A 49 11.46 -3.03 0.98
C PHE A 49 12.88 -3.56 0.87
N GLN A 50 13.05 -4.86 1.05
CA GLN A 50 14.36 -5.49 0.95
C GLN A 50 14.82 -5.53 -0.51
N LEU A 51 15.87 -4.76 -0.81
CA LEU A 51 16.54 -4.75 -2.11
C LEU A 51 17.43 -5.98 -2.23
N ILE A 52 17.21 -6.80 -3.26
CA ILE A 52 18.04 -7.97 -3.59
C ILE A 52 19.16 -7.56 -4.54
N SER A 53 18.83 -6.80 -5.60
CA SER A 53 19.82 -6.31 -6.57
C SER A 53 19.31 -5.03 -7.26
N GLY A 54 20.23 -4.29 -7.90
CA GLY A 54 19.90 -3.07 -8.64
C GLY A 54 19.93 -1.81 -7.78
N SER A 55 19.17 -0.78 -8.17
CA SER A 55 19.15 0.54 -7.54
C SER A 55 17.75 0.91 -7.06
N ARG A 56 17.68 1.90 -6.14
CA ARG A 56 16.41 2.46 -5.67
C ARG A 56 15.86 3.56 -6.59
N ASP A 57 16.31 3.65 -7.82
CA ASP A 57 15.88 4.68 -8.78
C ASP A 57 14.37 4.62 -9.10
N PHE A 58 13.74 3.48 -8.91
CA PHE A 58 12.28 3.34 -9.06
C PHE A 58 11.48 4.28 -8.16
N MET A 59 12.11 4.90 -7.14
CA MET A 59 11.48 5.86 -6.24
C MET A 59 11.61 7.31 -6.71
N LEU A 60 12.47 7.58 -7.68
CA LEU A 60 12.66 8.93 -8.21
C LEU A 60 11.45 9.31 -9.05
N GLN A 61 10.96 10.54 -8.85
CA GLN A 61 9.82 11.04 -9.62
C GLN A 61 10.18 11.24 -11.10
N ASN A 62 9.18 11.16 -11.96
CA ASN A 62 9.28 11.45 -13.39
C ASN A 62 10.31 10.57 -14.14
N ASN A 63 10.44 9.31 -13.74
CA ASN A 63 11.25 8.34 -14.46
C ASN A 63 10.39 7.17 -14.98
N ASN A 64 10.97 6.38 -15.86
CA ASN A 64 10.34 5.18 -16.41
C ASN A 64 10.83 3.90 -15.72
N LYS A 65 11.42 4.01 -14.52
CA LYS A 65 12.02 2.87 -13.80
C LYS A 65 11.05 2.23 -12.84
N LEU A 66 11.16 0.92 -12.69
CA LEU A 66 10.39 0.15 -11.72
C LEU A 66 11.26 -0.91 -11.03
N ALA A 67 10.81 -1.34 -9.85
CA ALA A 67 11.32 -2.54 -9.22
C ALA A 67 10.35 -3.71 -9.45
N ILE A 68 10.91 -4.92 -9.53
CA ILE A 68 10.16 -6.17 -9.67
C ILE A 68 10.47 -7.09 -8.48
N THR A 69 9.49 -7.87 -8.03
CA THR A 69 9.78 -8.90 -7.03
C THR A 69 10.58 -10.06 -7.65
N ASP A 70 11.44 -10.70 -6.84
CA ASP A 70 12.24 -11.84 -7.30
C ASP A 70 11.38 -13.00 -7.81
N ARG A 71 10.23 -13.22 -7.16
CA ARG A 71 9.25 -14.22 -7.58
C ARG A 71 8.71 -13.93 -8.98
N PHE A 72 8.30 -12.69 -9.21
CA PHE A 72 7.70 -12.30 -10.49
C PHE A 72 8.76 -12.18 -11.59
N ALA A 73 9.98 -11.75 -11.24
CA ALA A 73 11.13 -11.76 -12.16
C ALA A 73 11.42 -13.18 -12.68
N LYS A 74 11.44 -14.18 -11.82
CA LYS A 74 11.59 -15.60 -12.21
C LYS A 74 10.44 -16.05 -13.12
N GLN A 75 9.23 -15.60 -12.88
CA GLN A 75 8.07 -15.94 -13.72
C GLN A 75 8.17 -15.34 -15.13
N LEU A 76 8.69 -14.12 -15.29
CA LEU A 76 8.80 -13.43 -16.58
C LEU A 76 10.07 -13.82 -17.34
N PHE A 77 11.20 -13.91 -16.66
CA PHE A 77 12.54 -14.00 -17.27
C PHE A 77 13.25 -15.34 -17.01
N GLY A 78 12.67 -16.19 -16.14
CA GLY A 78 13.33 -17.45 -15.77
C GLY A 78 14.60 -17.19 -14.98
N ALA A 79 15.74 -17.64 -15.50
CA ALA A 79 17.07 -17.45 -14.91
C ALA A 79 17.81 -16.21 -15.42
N GLU A 80 17.23 -15.47 -16.37
CA GLU A 80 17.85 -14.27 -16.92
C GLU A 80 17.81 -13.12 -15.91
N ASP A 81 18.88 -12.30 -15.88
CA ASP A 81 18.89 -11.07 -15.08
C ASP A 81 17.80 -10.10 -15.59
N PRO A 82 16.88 -9.67 -14.72
CA PRO A 82 15.84 -8.72 -15.10
C PRO A 82 16.33 -7.27 -15.16
N ILE A 83 17.46 -6.91 -14.56
CA ILE A 83 17.94 -5.53 -14.51
C ILE A 83 18.23 -5.01 -15.93
N GLY A 84 17.72 -3.81 -16.21
CA GLY A 84 17.85 -3.17 -17.52
C GLY A 84 16.88 -3.66 -18.59
N LYS A 85 16.06 -4.68 -18.32
CA LYS A 85 15.06 -5.14 -19.27
C LYS A 85 13.87 -4.18 -19.31
N GLU A 86 13.32 -4.02 -20.51
CA GLU A 86 12.14 -3.20 -20.77
C GLU A 86 10.87 -4.03 -20.73
N ILE A 87 9.84 -3.48 -20.16
CA ILE A 87 8.48 -4.05 -20.11
C ILE A 87 7.49 -2.95 -20.42
N ASP A 88 6.56 -3.22 -21.33
CA ASP A 88 5.41 -2.34 -21.55
C ASP A 88 4.33 -2.62 -20.52
N ILE A 89 4.26 -1.73 -19.53
CA ILE A 89 3.25 -1.74 -18.48
C ILE A 89 2.63 -0.34 -18.41
N TYR A 90 1.65 -0.09 -19.28
CA TYR A 90 1.09 1.26 -19.50
C TYR A 90 2.18 2.29 -19.85
N GLY A 91 3.03 1.92 -20.80
CA GLY A 91 4.21 2.63 -21.25
C GLY A 91 5.51 1.87 -20.93
N ASP A 92 6.55 2.17 -21.70
CA ASP A 92 7.84 1.52 -21.60
C ASP A 92 8.51 1.79 -20.26
N LYS A 93 8.68 0.74 -19.48
CA LYS A 93 9.32 0.76 -18.17
C LYS A 93 10.59 -0.06 -18.17
N VAL A 94 11.61 0.42 -17.47
CA VAL A 94 12.89 -0.26 -17.31
C VAL A 94 13.00 -0.82 -15.90
N ILE A 95 13.29 -2.10 -15.77
CA ILE A 95 13.53 -2.72 -14.47
C ILE A 95 14.89 -2.25 -13.93
N CYS A 96 14.89 -1.56 -12.80
CA CYS A 96 16.11 -1.07 -12.16
C CYS A 96 16.43 -1.77 -10.84
N ALA A 97 15.52 -2.56 -10.30
CA ALA A 97 15.71 -3.24 -9.03
C ALA A 97 14.97 -4.57 -8.99
N VAL A 98 15.52 -5.51 -8.24
CA VAL A 98 14.85 -6.72 -7.76
C VAL A 98 14.67 -6.57 -6.25
N VAL A 99 13.45 -6.77 -5.78
CA VAL A 99 13.08 -6.65 -4.37
C VAL A 99 12.44 -7.94 -3.87
N LYS A 100 12.55 -8.18 -2.56
CA LYS A 100 11.84 -9.29 -1.92
C LYS A 100 10.37 -8.92 -1.74
N PRO A 101 9.42 -9.78 -2.12
CA PRO A 101 8.01 -9.55 -1.80
C PRO A 101 7.82 -9.57 -0.28
N TRP A 102 6.81 -8.87 0.20
CA TRP A 102 6.37 -9.04 1.59
C TRP A 102 5.83 -10.47 1.80
N ASP A 103 5.77 -10.87 3.06
CA ASP A 103 5.22 -12.15 3.43
C ASP A 103 3.84 -12.40 2.78
N THR A 104 3.55 -13.66 2.48
CA THR A 104 2.29 -14.13 1.89
C THR A 104 1.05 -13.74 2.69
N HIS A 105 1.24 -13.37 3.97
CA HIS A 105 0.18 -12.88 4.85
C HIS A 105 -0.07 -11.37 4.72
N SER A 106 0.68 -10.66 3.88
CA SER A 106 0.45 -9.24 3.63
C SER A 106 -0.87 -9.00 2.90
N ASN A 107 -1.62 -7.98 3.35
CA ASN A 107 -2.82 -7.50 2.66
C ASN A 107 -2.53 -6.55 1.49
N LEU A 108 -1.26 -6.30 1.21
CA LEU A 108 -0.76 -5.44 0.14
C LEU A 108 0.16 -6.26 -0.77
N PRO A 109 -0.40 -7.21 -1.57
CA PRO A 109 0.41 -7.95 -2.51
C PRO A 109 0.97 -7.00 -3.57
N PHE A 110 2.20 -7.24 -4.01
CA PHE A 110 2.78 -6.53 -5.14
C PHE A 110 3.75 -7.42 -5.92
N ASP A 111 3.86 -7.12 -7.18
CA ASP A 111 4.82 -7.68 -8.11
C ASP A 111 5.75 -6.61 -8.64
N PHE A 112 5.27 -5.36 -8.72
CA PHE A 112 6.02 -4.19 -9.14
C PHE A 112 5.88 -3.02 -8.16
N LEU A 113 6.96 -2.23 -8.05
CA LEU A 113 6.98 -0.94 -7.38
C LEU A 113 7.43 0.14 -8.36
N GLU A 114 6.76 1.27 -8.36
CA GLU A 114 7.19 2.44 -9.12
C GLU A 114 6.97 3.72 -8.31
N SER A 115 7.72 4.76 -8.64
CA SER A 115 7.44 6.09 -8.11
C SER A 115 6.09 6.56 -8.61
N ASN A 116 5.27 6.98 -7.69
CA ASN A 116 4.05 7.67 -8.04
C ASN A 116 4.19 9.14 -7.68
N SER A 117 4.12 10.00 -8.67
CA SER A 117 3.94 11.44 -8.46
C SER A 117 2.50 11.66 -8.00
N PHE A 118 2.24 11.38 -6.74
CA PHE A 118 0.96 11.72 -6.13
C PHE A 118 0.77 13.22 -6.25
N GLY A 119 -0.16 13.64 -7.06
CA GLY A 119 -0.55 15.04 -7.15
C GLY A 119 -0.77 15.59 -5.74
N LYS A 120 -0.43 16.84 -5.52
CA LYS A 120 -0.66 17.52 -4.23
C LYS A 120 -2.16 17.64 -3.90
N GLU A 121 -3.01 17.15 -4.77
CA GLU A 121 -4.45 17.27 -4.69
C GLU A 121 -5.06 16.14 -3.86
N TRP A 122 -5.91 16.53 -2.93
CA TRP A 122 -6.56 15.63 -1.98
C TRP A 122 -7.77 14.90 -2.55
N ASN A 123 -8.21 15.24 -3.74
CA ASN A 123 -9.46 14.82 -4.36
C ASN A 123 -9.43 13.42 -4.99
N ALA A 124 -8.33 12.70 -4.90
CA ALA A 124 -8.22 11.35 -5.40
C ALA A 124 -8.51 10.34 -4.26
N SER A 125 -9.65 9.70 -4.31
CA SER A 125 -10.07 8.65 -3.36
C SER A 125 -9.34 7.30 -3.56
N ALA A 126 -8.37 7.24 -4.47
CA ALA A 126 -7.67 6.02 -4.85
C ALA A 126 -6.48 5.65 -3.94
N TRP A 127 -6.17 6.47 -2.92
CA TRP A 127 -4.98 6.34 -2.10
C TRP A 127 -5.28 5.71 -0.74
N GLN A 128 -4.38 4.86 -0.29
CA GLN A 128 -4.28 4.47 1.11
C GLN A 128 -3.20 5.33 1.76
N THR A 129 -3.58 6.07 2.80
CA THR A 129 -2.64 6.89 3.58
C THR A 129 -2.26 6.14 4.83
N PHE A 130 -0.96 5.95 5.02
CA PHE A 130 -0.40 5.37 6.24
C PHE A 130 0.31 6.46 7.02
N ILE A 131 0.21 6.40 8.34
CA ILE A 131 0.91 7.28 9.26
C ILE A 131 1.67 6.47 10.28
N ARG A 132 2.84 6.95 10.68
CA ARG A 132 3.58 6.49 11.84
C ARG A 132 3.49 7.56 12.91
N LEU A 133 2.97 7.20 14.05
CA LEU A 133 2.93 8.10 15.21
C LEU A 133 4.25 8.05 15.96
N ARG A 134 4.60 9.16 16.58
CA ARG A 134 5.77 9.22 17.47
C ARG A 134 5.56 8.28 18.66
N GLU A 135 6.67 7.76 19.17
CA GLU A 135 6.65 6.95 20.38
C GLU A 135 6.02 7.75 21.54
N GLY A 136 5.14 7.09 22.30
CA GLY A 136 4.40 7.72 23.39
C GLY A 136 3.24 8.64 23.00
N ALA A 137 2.92 8.77 21.70
CA ALA A 137 1.78 9.57 21.27
C ALA A 137 0.46 9.01 21.82
N ASP A 138 -0.37 9.88 22.41
CA ASP A 138 -1.72 9.53 22.87
C ASP A 138 -2.65 9.42 21.66
N ILE A 139 -2.97 8.18 21.30
CA ILE A 139 -3.84 7.85 20.14
C ILE A 139 -5.26 8.40 20.35
N GLN A 140 -5.77 8.44 21.59
CA GLN A 140 -7.14 8.91 21.85
C GLN A 140 -7.21 10.43 21.72
N ALA A 141 -6.23 11.13 22.29
CA ALA A 141 -6.11 12.57 22.10
C ALA A 141 -5.91 12.95 20.62
N PHE A 142 -5.12 12.17 19.89
CA PHE A 142 -4.92 12.39 18.46
C PHE A 142 -6.21 12.15 17.66
N ARG A 143 -6.99 11.09 17.94
CA ARG A 143 -8.30 10.86 17.32
C ARG A 143 -9.24 12.04 17.55
N LYS A 144 -9.30 12.54 18.79
CA LYS A 144 -10.13 13.70 19.10
C LYS A 144 -9.74 14.93 18.28
N LYS A 145 -8.44 15.20 18.12
CA LYS A 145 -7.95 16.29 17.26
C LYS A 145 -8.36 16.11 15.80
N LEU A 146 -8.33 14.88 15.27
CA LEU A 146 -8.77 14.58 13.91
C LEU A 146 -10.28 14.77 13.75
N ASP A 147 -11.08 14.36 14.72
CA ASP A 147 -12.55 14.54 14.70
C ASP A 147 -12.96 16.02 14.82
N GLU A 148 -12.17 16.82 15.54
CA GLU A 148 -12.36 18.26 15.69
C GLU A 148 -11.83 19.05 14.48
N TYR A 149 -11.01 18.42 13.63
CA TYR A 149 -10.46 19.07 12.45
C TYR A 149 -11.56 19.35 11.44
N LYS A 150 -11.85 20.64 11.25
CA LYS A 150 -12.81 21.09 10.22
C LYS A 150 -12.04 21.64 9.03
N THR A 151 -12.48 21.24 7.85
CA THR A 151 -11.95 21.78 6.60
C THR A 151 -12.08 23.31 6.60
N LYS A 152 -10.98 23.99 6.31
CA LYS A 152 -10.99 25.46 6.28
C LYS A 152 -11.80 25.94 5.06
N PRO A 153 -12.53 27.06 5.17
CA PRO A 153 -13.19 27.68 4.02
C PRO A 153 -12.21 27.93 2.87
N GLY A 154 -12.59 27.58 1.65
CA GLY A 154 -11.73 27.72 0.46
C GLY A 154 -10.90 26.49 0.08
N GLN A 155 -10.97 25.39 0.84
CA GLN A 155 -10.43 24.11 0.41
C GLN A 155 -11.41 23.44 -0.58
N THR A 156 -10.86 22.88 -1.66
CA THR A 156 -11.64 22.37 -2.82
C THR A 156 -12.45 21.10 -2.51
N PHE A 157 -12.32 20.53 -1.30
CA PHE A 157 -13.06 19.34 -0.87
C PHE A 157 -13.22 19.35 0.65
N SER A 158 -14.30 18.76 1.11
CA SER A 158 -14.57 18.54 2.51
C SER A 158 -14.10 17.14 2.92
N VAL A 159 -13.33 17.05 4.00
CA VAL A 159 -13.10 15.78 4.69
C VAL A 159 -14.11 15.73 5.82
N ASP A 160 -15.16 14.97 5.64
CA ASP A 160 -16.21 14.86 6.64
C ASP A 160 -15.73 14.10 7.88
N LYS A 161 -14.82 13.14 7.69
CA LYS A 161 -14.24 12.35 8.78
C LYS A 161 -12.94 11.66 8.37
N ILE A 162 -11.91 11.77 9.23
CA ILE A 162 -10.68 10.97 9.13
C ILE A 162 -10.76 9.82 10.14
N VAL A 163 -10.79 8.58 9.65
CA VAL A 163 -10.83 7.40 10.50
C VAL A 163 -9.44 6.77 10.58
N LEU A 164 -8.93 6.59 11.79
CA LEU A 164 -7.69 5.87 12.06
C LEU A 164 -7.97 4.40 12.29
N THR A 165 -7.37 3.55 11.46
CA THR A 165 -7.43 2.10 11.59
C THR A 165 -6.03 1.57 11.89
N PRO A 166 -5.80 0.84 12.99
CA PRO A 166 -4.51 0.20 13.26
C PRO A 166 -4.14 -0.74 12.12
N ILE A 167 -2.87 -0.72 11.68
CA ILE A 167 -2.41 -1.59 10.59
C ILE A 167 -2.61 -3.07 10.92
N THR A 168 -2.50 -3.45 12.19
CA THR A 168 -2.72 -4.80 12.69
C THR A 168 -4.16 -5.28 12.57
N SER A 169 -5.13 -4.34 12.56
CA SER A 169 -6.57 -4.65 12.40
C SER A 169 -7.05 -4.56 10.95
N MET A 170 -6.24 -4.04 10.03
CA MET A 170 -6.65 -3.84 8.62
C MET A 170 -7.13 -5.11 7.91
N ARG A 171 -6.69 -6.27 8.37
CA ARG A 171 -7.13 -7.54 7.80
C ARG A 171 -8.61 -7.80 8.05
N TYR A 172 -9.12 -7.38 9.19
CA TYR A 172 -10.47 -7.68 9.67
C TYR A 172 -11.38 -6.45 9.70
N ASP A 173 -10.81 -5.26 9.74
CA ASP A 173 -11.52 -4.00 9.90
C ASP A 173 -11.15 -3.03 8.78
N ARG A 174 -11.79 -3.18 7.63
CA ARG A 174 -11.62 -2.28 6.47
C ARG A 174 -12.89 -1.46 6.30
N PRO A 175 -12.91 -0.20 6.76
CA PRO A 175 -14.11 0.62 6.77
C PRO A 175 -14.72 0.89 5.38
N ASN A 176 -13.97 0.69 4.31
CA ASN A 176 -14.40 1.03 2.94
C ASN A 176 -14.69 -0.18 2.03
N ARG A 177 -14.77 -1.40 2.55
CA ARG A 177 -15.16 -2.57 1.75
C ARG A 177 -16.53 -3.08 2.16
N VAL A 178 -17.36 -3.39 1.15
CA VAL A 178 -18.73 -3.87 1.29
C VAL A 178 -18.84 -5.22 2.03
N VAL A 179 -17.75 -5.97 2.11
CA VAL A 179 -17.69 -7.24 2.85
C VAL A 179 -16.46 -7.24 3.74
N THR A 180 -16.65 -6.96 5.00
CA THR A 180 -15.65 -7.17 6.05
C THR A 180 -16.04 -8.40 6.85
N VAL A 181 -15.23 -9.45 6.78
CA VAL A 181 -15.33 -10.54 7.74
C VAL A 181 -14.66 -10.04 9.01
N LYS A 182 -15.44 -9.64 10.00
CA LYS A 182 -14.92 -9.26 11.31
C LYS A 182 -14.35 -10.47 12.01
N TYR A 183 -13.28 -10.27 12.78
CA TYR A 183 -12.66 -11.36 13.57
C TYR A 183 -13.68 -12.07 14.45
N GLU A 184 -14.64 -11.34 15.00
CA GLU A 184 -15.76 -11.88 15.78
C GLU A 184 -16.60 -12.91 14.99
N HIS A 185 -16.81 -12.66 13.69
CA HIS A 185 -17.53 -13.61 12.83
C HIS A 185 -16.72 -14.88 12.57
N ILE A 186 -15.39 -14.76 12.45
CA ILE A 186 -14.51 -15.93 12.30
C ILE A 186 -14.56 -16.78 13.55
N LEU A 187 -14.49 -16.18 14.73
CA LEU A 187 -14.61 -16.88 16.01
C LEU A 187 -15.97 -17.54 16.17
N LEU A 188 -17.05 -16.86 15.74
CA LEU A 188 -18.39 -17.39 15.82
C LEU A 188 -18.58 -18.61 14.90
N PHE A 189 -18.06 -18.56 13.68
CA PHE A 189 -18.08 -19.70 12.77
C PHE A 189 -17.18 -20.84 13.23
N ALA A 190 -16.01 -20.56 13.79
CA ALA A 190 -15.12 -21.56 14.33
C ALA A 190 -15.74 -22.28 15.55
N SER A 191 -16.40 -21.52 16.43
CA SER A 191 -17.10 -22.10 17.61
C SER A 191 -18.33 -22.92 17.21
N ALA A 192 -19.12 -22.45 16.22
CA ALA A 192 -20.26 -23.21 15.70
C ALA A 192 -19.80 -24.47 14.97
N GLY A 193 -18.73 -24.42 14.18
CA GLY A 193 -18.13 -25.59 13.54
C GLY A 193 -17.61 -26.62 14.56
N GLY A 194 -16.97 -26.15 15.63
CA GLY A 194 -16.53 -27.00 16.73
C GLY A 194 -17.69 -27.70 17.47
N LEU A 195 -18.82 -27.02 17.65
CA LEU A 195 -20.03 -27.58 18.23
C LEU A 195 -20.62 -28.68 17.35
N VAL A 196 -20.65 -28.51 16.04
CA VAL A 196 -21.14 -29.52 15.08
C VAL A 196 -20.27 -30.78 15.12
N ILE A 197 -18.95 -30.67 15.25
CA ILE A 197 -18.03 -31.79 15.34
C ILE A 197 -18.20 -32.55 16.69
N LEU A 198 -18.54 -31.83 17.77
CA LEU A 198 -18.78 -32.42 19.07
C LEU A 198 -20.13 -33.15 19.19
N CYS A 199 -21.10 -32.81 18.33
CA CYS A 199 -22.44 -33.41 18.28
C CYS A 199 -22.58 -34.53 17.23
N ALA A 200 -21.56 -34.77 16.41
CA ALA A 200 -21.51 -35.83 15.41
C ALA A 200 -20.71 -37.04 15.90
#